data_b9ccb05c3f7563cfd701b2c46624e951
#
_entry.id   b9ccb05c3f7563cfd701b2c46624e951
#
_cell.length_a   1.000
_cell.length_b   1.000
_cell.length_c   1.000
_cell.angle_alpha   90.00
_cell.angle_beta   90.00
_cell.angle_gamma   90.00
#
_symmetry.space_group_name_H-M   'P 1'
#
loop_
_entity.id
_entity.type
_entity.pdbx_description
1 polymer ?
#
loop_
_entity_poly.entity_id
_entity_poly.type
_entity_poly.pdbx_seq_one_letter_code
_entity_poly.pdbx_strand_id
1 'polypeptide(L)'
;MGAHRVARSGGPEDLISPVSRRTFLAAGAALGAALAGCGRPTASPAGSAPLRIGAVPDQDPEVLQRLYGTVAEAVSTGLDLGVGYAPVTDYAAAVSLFRTGDLDLVWFGGLTGVQARLQTPGAVAVAQRDIDRAFTSVFVVNAAAGVAPSSDLTALAPLRFTYGSETSTSGRLMPAWFLREAGVDPQGFPGGPGFSGSHDATLALVASGSYQAGALNAQVWRARSEEGAVDPAVVLHSETPPYADYHWLLNPQAAARTGVPDLADRLLAFFTGLPPGDPVLDLFGAGSFVPVQASDHDRIEQIGRDLGLVS
;
A
#
# COMPACT_ATOMS: atom_id res chain seq x y z
N MET A 1 59.64 -24.28 -36.93
CA MET A 1 59.77 -25.65 -36.45
C MET A 1 58.68 -25.79 -35.38
N GLY A 2 57.66 -26.58 -35.48
CA GLY A 2 57.17 -27.55 -36.39
C GLY A 2 55.62 -27.54 -36.31
N ALA A 3 55.06 -27.76 -37.46
CA ALA A 3 53.62 -27.94 -37.69
C ALA A 3 53.15 -29.29 -37.22
N HIS A 4 51.95 -29.35 -36.63
CA HIS A 4 51.16 -30.61 -36.64
C HIS A 4 49.73 -30.30 -37.07
N ARG A 5 49.42 -30.85 -38.20
CA ARG A 5 48.14 -31.02 -38.86
C ARG A 5 47.48 -32.24 -38.27
N VAL A 6 46.22 -32.22 -37.85
CA VAL A 6 45.38 -33.42 -37.76
C VAL A 6 43.96 -33.10 -38.24
N ALA A 7 43.64 -33.76 -39.22
CA ALA A 7 42.51 -34.38 -39.91
C ALA A 7 41.08 -34.05 -39.47
N ARG A 8 40.25 -33.75 -40.50
CA ARG A 8 38.81 -33.80 -40.55
C ARG A 8 38.33 -35.25 -40.60
N SER A 9 37.29 -35.56 -39.81
CA SER A 9 36.46 -36.74 -40.09
C SER A 9 35.00 -36.26 -40.20
N GLY A 10 34.40 -36.50 -41.33
CA GLY A 10 32.99 -36.27 -41.63
C GLY A 10 32.12 -37.40 -41.07
N GLY A 11 30.89 -37.12 -40.82
CA GLY A 11 29.83 -38.07 -40.50
C GLY A 11 28.48 -37.55 -41.02
N PRO A 12 27.49 -38.36 -41.21
CA PRO A 12 26.66 -38.31 -42.41
C PRO A 12 25.42 -37.36 -42.27
N GLU A 13 25.04 -36.84 -43.42
CA GLU A 13 23.78 -36.13 -43.65
C GLU A 13 22.61 -37.12 -43.61
N ASP A 14 21.66 -36.94 -42.70
CA ASP A 14 20.39 -37.61 -42.73
C ASP A 14 19.31 -36.73 -43.34
N LEU A 15 18.83 -37.19 -44.47
CA LEU A 15 17.76 -36.66 -45.31
C LEU A 15 16.40 -36.71 -44.60
N ILE A 16 15.84 -35.55 -44.26
CA ILE A 16 14.46 -35.45 -43.84
C ILE A 16 13.63 -34.96 -45.03
N SER A 17 12.86 -35.87 -45.60
CA SER A 17 11.89 -35.63 -46.68
C SER A 17 10.66 -34.87 -46.12
N PRO A 18 10.06 -33.94 -46.90
CA PRO A 18 8.86 -33.20 -46.43
C PRO A 18 7.60 -34.06 -46.60
N VAL A 19 6.88 -34.31 -45.51
CA VAL A 19 5.57 -34.97 -45.52
C VAL A 19 4.51 -33.98 -45.99
N SER A 20 3.87 -34.36 -47.10
CA SER A 20 2.81 -33.63 -47.80
C SER A 20 1.53 -33.50 -46.96
N ARG A 21 0.96 -32.28 -46.93
CA ARG A 21 -0.28 -31.87 -46.23
C ARG A 21 -1.59 -32.36 -46.82
N ARG A 22 -1.64 -33.48 -47.56
CA ARG A 22 -2.83 -33.88 -48.34
C ARG A 22 -3.37 -35.28 -48.06
N THR A 23 -3.13 -35.91 -46.90
CA THR A 23 -3.68 -37.26 -46.67
C THR A 23 -4.18 -37.44 -45.23
N PHE A 24 -5.17 -36.61 -44.84
CA PHE A 24 -5.96 -36.85 -43.61
C PHE A 24 -7.40 -36.35 -43.78
N LEU A 25 -8.04 -36.79 -44.85
CA LEU A 25 -9.49 -36.66 -45.03
C LEU A 25 -9.99 -37.98 -45.65
N ALA A 26 -10.38 -38.89 -44.81
CA ALA A 26 -11.37 -39.95 -45.07
C ALA A 26 -11.07 -41.19 -44.22
N ALA A 27 -11.61 -41.24 -43.01
CA ALA A 27 -12.08 -42.50 -42.35
C ALA A 27 -12.51 -42.16 -40.93
N GLY A 28 -13.79 -42.22 -40.59
CA GLY A 28 -14.26 -42.11 -39.21
C GLY A 28 -15.67 -41.56 -39.03
N ALA A 29 -16.59 -41.85 -39.91
CA ALA A 29 -18.02 -41.72 -39.61
C ALA A 29 -18.51 -43.08 -39.12
N ALA A 30 -18.80 -43.22 -37.84
CA ALA A 30 -19.73 -44.11 -37.16
C ALA A 30 -19.12 -44.59 -35.80
N LEU A 31 -19.55 -44.05 -34.73
CA LEU A 31 -19.95 -44.62 -33.41
C LEU A 31 -19.83 -43.56 -32.33
N GLY A 32 -20.96 -43.23 -31.69
CA GLY A 32 -20.86 -42.42 -30.48
C GLY A 32 -21.99 -41.46 -30.21
N ALA A 33 -23.22 -41.88 -30.44
CA ALA A 33 -24.37 -41.24 -29.79
C ALA A 33 -24.52 -41.87 -28.41
N ALA A 34 -23.95 -41.28 -27.39
CA ALA A 34 -24.33 -41.41 -25.96
C ALA A 34 -23.23 -40.75 -25.10
N LEU A 35 -23.48 -39.56 -24.68
CA LEU A 35 -23.08 -38.92 -23.45
C LEU A 35 -23.11 -37.37 -23.66
N ALA A 36 -24.28 -36.88 -24.05
CA ALA A 36 -24.59 -35.47 -23.93
C ALA A 36 -24.94 -35.13 -22.48
N GLY A 37 -23.98 -35.29 -21.61
CA GLY A 37 -23.93 -34.59 -20.32
C GLY A 37 -23.43 -33.19 -20.57
N CYS A 38 -24.27 -32.30 -21.06
CA CYS A 38 -23.95 -30.87 -21.13
C CYS A 38 -23.85 -30.31 -19.73
N GLY A 39 -22.69 -30.44 -19.10
CA GLY A 39 -22.26 -29.45 -18.15
C GLY A 39 -22.04 -28.15 -18.94
N ARG A 40 -23.09 -27.31 -19.05
CA ARG A 40 -22.91 -25.90 -19.39
C ARG A 40 -21.90 -25.35 -18.42
N PRO A 41 -20.79 -24.75 -18.88
CA PRO A 41 -20.07 -23.85 -17.99
C PRO A 41 -21.12 -22.84 -17.54
N THR A 42 -21.47 -22.85 -16.27
CA THR A 42 -22.23 -21.76 -15.66
C THR A 42 -21.38 -20.53 -15.91
N ALA A 43 -21.77 -19.69 -16.88
CA ALA A 43 -21.19 -18.37 -17.04
C ALA A 43 -21.37 -17.70 -15.68
N SER A 44 -20.27 -17.35 -15.04
CA SER A 44 -20.30 -16.47 -13.87
C SER A 44 -21.16 -15.28 -14.24
N PRO A 45 -22.11 -14.86 -13.40
CA PRO A 45 -22.98 -13.74 -13.70
C PRO A 45 -22.10 -12.53 -14.09
N ALA A 46 -22.52 -11.83 -15.15
CA ALA A 46 -21.87 -10.58 -15.54
C ALA A 46 -21.91 -9.64 -14.33
N GLY A 47 -20.74 -9.32 -13.74
CA GLY A 47 -20.61 -8.55 -12.50
C GLY A 47 -19.84 -9.26 -11.38
N SER A 48 -19.32 -10.48 -11.59
CA SER A 48 -18.61 -11.24 -10.54
C SER A 48 -17.06 -11.13 -10.65
N ALA A 49 -16.55 -9.96 -11.01
CA ALA A 49 -15.12 -9.74 -10.94
C ALA A 49 -14.66 -9.64 -9.46
N PRO A 50 -13.49 -10.17 -9.11
CA PRO A 50 -13.00 -10.06 -7.74
C PRO A 50 -12.77 -8.61 -7.34
N LEU A 51 -13.02 -8.30 -6.07
CA LEU A 51 -12.68 -7.02 -5.45
C LEU A 51 -11.15 -6.91 -5.32
N ARG A 52 -10.57 -5.83 -5.82
CA ARG A 52 -9.13 -5.59 -5.76
C ARG A 52 -8.81 -4.65 -4.62
N ILE A 53 -8.15 -5.18 -3.59
CA ILE A 53 -7.70 -4.41 -2.44
C ILE A 53 -6.30 -3.89 -2.71
N GLY A 54 -6.07 -2.61 -2.43
CA GLY A 54 -4.76 -1.98 -2.45
C GLY A 54 -4.45 -1.28 -1.13
N ALA A 55 -3.21 -0.84 -0.98
CA ALA A 55 -2.77 -0.02 0.14
C ALA A 55 -1.60 0.86 -0.27
N VAL A 56 -1.38 1.99 0.43
CA VAL A 56 -0.13 2.73 0.29
C VAL A 56 1.04 1.89 0.80
N PRO A 57 2.19 1.87 0.11
CA PRO A 57 3.34 1.05 0.48
C PRO A 57 4.18 1.75 1.57
N ASP A 58 3.64 1.83 2.77
CA ASP A 58 4.19 2.59 3.90
C ASP A 58 5.21 1.81 4.73
N GLN A 59 5.30 0.50 4.55
CA GLN A 59 6.20 -0.41 5.25
C GLN A 59 6.88 -1.38 4.28
N ASP A 60 7.62 -2.33 4.84
CA ASP A 60 8.27 -3.41 4.10
C ASP A 60 7.26 -4.21 3.26
N PRO A 61 7.56 -4.51 1.98
CA PRO A 61 6.64 -5.22 1.09
C PRO A 61 6.18 -6.60 1.59
N GLU A 62 7.03 -7.34 2.33
CA GLU A 62 6.64 -8.63 2.89
C GLU A 62 5.64 -8.48 4.03
N VAL A 63 5.78 -7.44 4.84
CA VAL A 63 4.82 -7.09 5.90
C VAL A 63 3.47 -6.75 5.27
N LEU A 64 3.46 -5.90 4.24
CA LEU A 64 2.23 -5.50 3.55
C LEU A 64 1.55 -6.66 2.84
N GLN A 65 2.32 -7.53 2.17
CA GLN A 65 1.78 -8.71 1.50
C GLN A 65 1.08 -9.65 2.49
N ARG A 66 1.65 -9.85 3.65
CA ARG A 66 1.07 -10.69 4.71
C ARG A 66 -0.18 -10.04 5.31
N LEU A 67 -0.11 -8.76 5.66
CA LEU A 67 -1.23 -8.00 6.23
C LEU A 67 -2.43 -7.98 5.27
N TYR A 68 -2.25 -7.46 4.07
CA TYR A 68 -3.37 -7.28 3.13
C TYR A 68 -3.81 -8.57 2.46
N GLY A 69 -2.95 -9.59 2.40
CA GLY A 69 -3.34 -10.95 2.05
C GLY A 69 -4.36 -11.52 3.04
N THR A 70 -4.09 -11.40 4.35
CA THR A 70 -5.02 -11.81 5.41
C THR A 70 -6.33 -11.01 5.37
N VAL A 71 -6.26 -9.69 5.14
CA VAL A 71 -7.47 -8.86 4.97
C VAL A 71 -8.30 -9.33 3.78
N ALA A 72 -7.66 -9.60 2.63
CA ALA A 72 -8.35 -10.08 1.43
C ALA A 72 -9.08 -11.40 1.68
N GLU A 73 -8.45 -12.34 2.37
CA GLU A 73 -9.06 -13.61 2.75
C GLU A 73 -10.25 -13.44 3.74
N ALA A 74 -10.08 -12.58 4.74
CA ALA A 74 -11.14 -12.30 5.72
C ALA A 74 -12.35 -11.63 5.06
N VAL A 75 -12.14 -10.61 4.21
CA VAL A 75 -13.22 -9.95 3.45
C VAL A 75 -13.87 -10.92 2.48
N SER A 76 -13.07 -11.74 1.79
CA SER A 76 -13.58 -12.76 0.85
C SER A 76 -14.53 -13.73 1.55
N THR A 77 -14.13 -14.24 2.72
CA THR A 77 -14.93 -15.15 3.52
C THR A 77 -16.17 -14.46 4.09
N GLY A 78 -16.01 -13.25 4.65
CA GLY A 78 -17.10 -12.53 5.32
C GLY A 78 -18.18 -12.02 4.37
N LEU A 79 -17.83 -11.71 3.11
CA LEU A 79 -18.76 -11.19 2.12
C LEU A 79 -19.20 -12.21 1.07
N ASP A 80 -18.63 -13.41 1.06
CA ASP A 80 -18.81 -14.42 0.00
C ASP A 80 -18.52 -13.83 -1.39
N LEU A 81 -17.35 -13.19 -1.52
CA LEU A 81 -16.93 -12.46 -2.70
C LEU A 81 -15.47 -12.77 -3.00
N GLY A 82 -15.11 -12.96 -4.26
CA GLY A 82 -13.70 -13.05 -4.65
C GLY A 82 -12.96 -11.74 -4.32
N VAL A 83 -11.88 -11.83 -3.56
CA VAL A 83 -11.05 -10.66 -3.17
C VAL A 83 -9.58 -10.98 -3.38
N GLY A 84 -8.81 -10.01 -3.87
CA GLY A 84 -7.37 -10.15 -4.02
C GLY A 84 -6.63 -8.87 -3.65
N TYR A 85 -5.46 -9.02 -3.01
CA TYR A 85 -4.56 -7.91 -2.75
C TYR A 85 -3.68 -7.64 -3.98
N ALA A 86 -3.62 -6.40 -4.41
CA ALA A 86 -2.79 -5.91 -5.49
C ALA A 86 -1.74 -4.93 -4.90
N PRO A 87 -0.48 -5.34 -4.74
CA PRO A 87 0.57 -4.47 -4.25
C PRO A 87 0.84 -3.33 -5.23
N VAL A 88 1.18 -2.16 -4.68
CA VAL A 88 1.54 -0.97 -5.46
C VAL A 88 2.97 -0.55 -5.17
N THR A 89 3.58 0.20 -6.09
CA THR A 89 5.00 0.57 -6.03
C THR A 89 5.29 1.81 -5.18
N ASP A 90 4.34 2.75 -5.16
CA ASP A 90 4.46 4.01 -4.42
C ASP A 90 3.08 4.62 -4.12
N TYR A 91 3.05 5.65 -3.29
CA TYR A 91 1.82 6.32 -2.84
C TYR A 91 1.04 6.97 -3.98
N ALA A 92 1.72 7.59 -4.95
CA ALA A 92 1.06 8.23 -6.09
C ALA A 92 0.45 7.19 -7.04
N ALA A 93 1.11 6.05 -7.21
CA ALA A 93 0.57 4.91 -7.94
C ALA A 93 -0.73 4.39 -7.31
N ALA A 94 -0.84 4.31 -5.97
CA ALA A 94 -2.07 3.91 -5.29
C ALA A 94 -3.25 4.85 -5.65
N VAL A 95 -3.02 6.17 -5.59
CA VAL A 95 -4.02 7.19 -5.97
C VAL A 95 -4.40 7.06 -7.45
N SER A 96 -3.42 6.88 -8.35
CA SER A 96 -3.66 6.75 -9.79
C SER A 96 -4.45 5.50 -10.14
N LEU A 97 -4.08 4.33 -9.60
CA LEU A 97 -4.77 3.06 -9.84
C LEU A 97 -6.19 3.07 -9.26
N PHE A 98 -6.40 3.74 -8.13
CA PHE A 98 -7.75 3.96 -7.58
C PHE A 98 -8.58 4.84 -8.52
N ARG A 99 -8.04 5.96 -8.98
CA ARG A 99 -8.73 6.87 -9.92
C ARG A 99 -9.10 6.20 -11.24
N THR A 100 -8.23 5.34 -11.79
CA THR A 100 -8.50 4.61 -13.05
C THR A 100 -9.42 3.42 -12.87
N GLY A 101 -9.76 3.05 -11.63
CA GLY A 101 -10.59 1.90 -11.31
C GLY A 101 -9.84 0.56 -11.40
N ASP A 102 -8.50 0.59 -11.34
CA ASP A 102 -7.68 -0.63 -11.25
C ASP A 102 -7.58 -1.17 -9.83
N LEU A 103 -7.87 -0.35 -8.83
CA LEU A 103 -8.08 -0.71 -7.43
C LEU A 103 -9.49 -0.30 -7.00
N ASP A 104 -10.12 -1.14 -6.18
CA ASP A 104 -11.50 -0.98 -5.76
C ASP A 104 -11.65 -0.50 -4.32
N LEU A 105 -10.90 -1.08 -3.40
CA LEU A 105 -10.89 -0.75 -1.98
C LEU A 105 -9.43 -0.52 -1.58
N VAL A 106 -9.11 0.67 -1.12
CA VAL A 106 -7.71 1.03 -0.83
C VAL A 106 -7.58 1.58 0.58
N TRP A 107 -6.59 1.07 1.30
CA TRP A 107 -6.14 1.62 2.57
C TRP A 107 -5.23 2.80 2.30
N PHE A 108 -5.76 3.99 2.49
CA PHE A 108 -5.07 5.26 2.29
C PHE A 108 -4.72 5.91 3.61
N GLY A 109 -3.57 6.60 3.67
CA GLY A 109 -3.37 7.65 4.66
C GLY A 109 -4.26 8.87 4.35
N GLY A 110 -4.45 9.75 5.33
CA GLY A 110 -5.36 10.89 5.22
C GLY A 110 -5.12 11.76 3.98
N LEU A 111 -3.85 12.14 3.68
CA LEU A 111 -3.52 12.96 2.51
C LEU A 111 -3.83 12.24 1.19
N THR A 112 -3.35 11.01 1.03
CA THR A 112 -3.60 10.24 -0.20
C THR A 112 -5.07 9.89 -0.36
N GLY A 113 -5.80 9.63 0.73
CA GLY A 113 -7.25 9.45 0.71
C GLY A 113 -8.00 10.71 0.26
N VAL A 114 -7.60 11.89 0.74
CA VAL A 114 -8.12 13.18 0.26
C VAL A 114 -7.83 13.36 -1.23
N GLN A 115 -6.59 13.13 -1.67
CA GLN A 115 -6.22 13.24 -3.09
C GLN A 115 -7.01 12.25 -3.96
N ALA A 116 -7.17 11.01 -3.52
CA ALA A 116 -7.94 9.99 -4.24
C ALA A 116 -9.42 10.36 -4.33
N ARG A 117 -10.03 10.82 -3.23
CA ARG A 117 -11.43 11.26 -3.17
C ARG A 117 -11.71 12.44 -4.09
N LEU A 118 -10.85 13.45 -4.08
CA LEU A 118 -10.98 14.63 -4.95
C LEU A 118 -10.86 14.29 -6.44
N GLN A 119 -10.02 13.29 -6.78
CA GLN A 119 -9.81 12.83 -8.15
C GLN A 119 -10.81 11.75 -8.61
N THR A 120 -11.63 11.21 -7.69
CA THR A 120 -12.59 10.14 -7.96
C THR A 120 -13.95 10.50 -7.36
N PRO A 121 -14.75 11.37 -8.03
CA PRO A 121 -16.07 11.75 -7.54
C PRO A 121 -16.95 10.53 -7.28
N GLY A 122 -17.60 10.49 -6.11
CA GLY A 122 -18.41 9.36 -5.66
C GLY A 122 -17.65 8.28 -4.90
N ALA A 123 -16.34 8.45 -4.67
CA ALA A 123 -15.60 7.57 -3.76
C ALA A 123 -16.17 7.65 -2.33
N VAL A 124 -16.29 6.50 -1.67
CA VAL A 124 -16.91 6.36 -0.34
C VAL A 124 -15.86 5.98 0.70
N ALA A 125 -15.68 6.82 1.71
CA ALA A 125 -14.89 6.45 2.89
C ALA A 125 -15.71 5.45 3.74
N VAL A 126 -15.17 4.25 3.95
CA VAL A 126 -15.91 3.13 4.54
C VAL A 126 -15.66 3.03 6.04
N ALA A 127 -14.42 2.76 6.43
CA ALA A 127 -14.05 2.50 7.81
C ALA A 127 -12.62 2.96 8.08
N GLN A 128 -12.35 3.28 9.34
CA GLN A 128 -11.03 3.61 9.87
C GLN A 128 -10.83 2.88 11.19
N ARG A 129 -9.59 2.73 11.65
CA ARG A 129 -9.32 2.19 12.98
C ARG A 129 -9.75 3.21 14.04
N ASP A 130 -10.07 2.74 15.21
CA ASP A 130 -10.37 3.58 16.39
C ASP A 130 -9.26 4.60 16.68
N ILE A 131 -7.99 4.21 16.47
CA ILE A 131 -6.81 5.05 16.67
C ILE A 131 -6.62 6.13 15.59
N ASP A 132 -7.22 5.97 14.40
CA ASP A 132 -6.95 6.87 13.26
C ASP A 132 -7.56 8.27 13.41
N ARG A 133 -8.51 8.47 14.32
CA ARG A 133 -9.04 9.80 14.65
C ARG A 133 -8.09 10.64 15.50
N ALA A 134 -7.15 9.99 16.19
CA ALA A 134 -6.18 10.60 17.06
C ALA A 134 -4.77 10.05 16.79
N PHE A 135 -4.44 9.94 15.52
CA PHE A 135 -3.17 9.40 15.04
C PHE A 135 -2.02 10.38 15.27
N THR A 136 -0.79 9.88 15.39
CA THR A 136 0.39 10.71 15.63
C THR A 136 1.57 10.33 14.74
N SER A 137 2.50 11.26 14.55
CA SER A 137 3.82 11.02 13.99
C SER A 137 4.88 11.11 15.08
N VAL A 138 6.03 10.52 14.82
CA VAL A 138 7.23 10.73 15.62
C VAL A 138 8.32 11.41 14.79
N PHE A 139 9.11 12.25 15.47
CA PHE A 139 10.40 12.71 15.00
C PHE A 139 11.48 11.85 15.65
N VAL A 140 12.36 11.30 14.83
CA VAL A 140 13.50 10.48 15.29
C VAL A 140 14.80 11.14 14.87
N VAL A 141 15.85 10.91 15.66
CA VAL A 141 17.19 11.43 15.38
C VAL A 141 18.22 10.32 15.50
N ASN A 142 19.31 10.43 14.73
CA ASN A 142 20.49 9.61 14.97
C ASN A 142 21.17 10.05 16.25
N ALA A 143 21.49 9.13 17.16
CA ALA A 143 22.11 9.42 18.45
C ALA A 143 23.42 10.22 18.31
N ALA A 144 24.17 10.00 17.23
CA ALA A 144 25.41 10.75 16.97
C ALA A 144 25.17 12.23 16.61
N ALA A 145 23.93 12.65 16.33
CA ALA A 145 23.59 14.06 16.14
C ALA A 145 23.64 14.87 17.43
N GLY A 146 23.64 14.19 18.61
CA GLY A 146 23.77 14.84 19.91
C GLY A 146 22.54 15.67 20.34
N VAL A 147 21.39 15.43 19.71
CA VAL A 147 20.13 16.13 20.01
C VAL A 147 19.32 15.28 21.00
N ALA A 148 19.03 15.84 22.17
CA ALA A 148 18.25 15.17 23.21
C ALA A 148 16.75 15.13 22.85
N PRO A 149 15.98 14.14 23.38
CA PRO A 149 14.52 14.14 23.31
C PRO A 149 13.93 15.45 23.85
N SER A 150 13.06 16.09 23.09
CA SER A 150 12.46 17.37 23.44
C SER A 150 11.21 17.63 22.59
N SER A 151 10.26 18.42 23.10
CA SER A 151 9.15 18.97 22.32
C SER A 151 9.56 20.16 21.44
N ASP A 152 10.77 20.68 21.59
CA ASP A 152 11.30 21.79 20.80
C ASP A 152 11.80 21.27 19.44
N LEU A 153 10.97 21.44 18.40
CA LEU A 153 11.30 21.04 17.03
C LEU A 153 12.37 21.92 16.37
N THR A 154 12.70 23.10 16.94
CA THR A 154 13.74 23.98 16.37
C THR A 154 15.12 23.33 16.40
N ALA A 155 15.35 22.41 17.34
CA ALA A 155 16.57 21.61 17.41
C ALA A 155 16.82 20.73 16.16
N LEU A 156 15.78 20.45 15.37
CA LEU A 156 15.88 19.66 14.14
C LEU A 156 16.33 20.51 12.94
N ALA A 157 16.16 21.83 12.98
CA ALA A 157 16.44 22.72 11.85
C ALA A 157 17.86 22.61 11.27
N PRO A 158 18.95 22.46 12.06
CA PRO A 158 20.30 22.34 11.54
C PRO A 158 20.66 20.94 11.02
N LEU A 159 19.75 19.96 11.15
CA LEU A 159 20.03 18.56 10.81
C LEU A 159 19.64 18.24 9.35
N ARG A 160 20.38 17.34 8.71
CA ARG A 160 19.88 16.72 7.46
C ARG A 160 18.67 15.87 7.80
N PHE A 161 17.53 16.22 7.22
CA PHE A 161 16.23 15.67 7.56
C PHE A 161 15.61 14.88 6.40
N THR A 162 15.01 13.71 6.68
CA THR A 162 14.20 12.97 5.72
C THR A 162 12.75 12.84 6.16
N TYR A 163 11.85 13.09 5.26
CA TYR A 163 10.45 12.67 5.35
C TYR A 163 10.30 11.22 4.89
N GLY A 164 9.09 10.66 5.04
CA GLY A 164 8.68 9.40 4.42
C GLY A 164 8.43 9.55 2.91
N SER A 165 7.28 9.12 2.41
CA SER A 165 6.84 9.42 1.03
C SER A 165 6.38 10.88 0.92
N GLU A 166 6.55 11.48 -0.26
CA GLU A 166 6.13 12.86 -0.55
C GLU A 166 4.65 13.15 -0.29
N THR A 167 3.79 12.14 -0.40
CA THR A 167 2.35 12.23 -0.17
C THR A 167 1.87 11.48 1.08
N SER A 168 2.80 11.09 1.97
CA SER A 168 2.44 10.53 3.27
C SER A 168 1.85 11.58 4.20
N THR A 169 0.81 11.22 4.97
CA THR A 169 0.26 12.09 6.04
C THR A 169 1.22 12.14 7.21
N SER A 170 1.47 10.97 7.82
CA SER A 170 2.29 10.83 9.02
C SER A 170 3.80 10.94 8.77
N GLY A 171 4.27 10.60 7.57
CA GLY A 171 5.68 10.74 7.20
C GLY A 171 6.05 12.08 6.57
N ARG A 172 5.06 12.91 6.16
CA ARG A 172 5.36 14.15 5.42
C ARG A 172 4.45 15.32 5.80
N LEU A 173 3.14 15.24 5.55
CA LEU A 173 2.23 16.38 5.67
C LEU A 173 2.22 16.95 7.08
N MET A 174 1.87 16.11 8.07
CA MET A 174 1.70 16.55 9.44
C MET A 174 3.03 16.92 10.12
N PRO A 175 4.12 16.14 9.95
CA PRO A 175 5.44 16.60 10.39
C PRO A 175 5.84 17.96 9.82
N ALA A 176 5.65 18.20 8.53
CA ALA A 176 5.98 19.49 7.92
C ALA A 176 5.11 20.64 8.45
N TRP A 177 3.82 20.36 8.70
CA TRP A 177 2.94 21.32 9.36
C TRP A 177 3.44 21.70 10.74
N PHE A 178 3.73 20.71 11.62
CA PHE A 178 4.20 20.97 12.98
C PHE A 178 5.57 21.63 13.02
N LEU A 179 6.48 21.30 12.12
CA LEU A 179 7.75 22.02 11.95
C LEU A 179 7.51 23.49 11.63
N ARG A 180 6.63 23.78 10.68
CA ARG A 180 6.26 25.17 10.30
C ARG A 180 5.64 25.93 11.48
N GLU A 181 4.73 25.31 12.23
CA GLU A 181 4.13 25.91 13.43
C GLU A 181 5.17 26.19 14.52
N ALA A 182 6.25 25.39 14.59
CA ALA A 182 7.38 25.61 15.48
C ALA A 182 8.40 26.63 14.95
N GLY A 183 8.17 27.26 13.79
CA GLY A 183 9.07 28.22 13.16
C GLY A 183 10.23 27.59 12.37
N VAL A 184 10.20 26.28 12.11
CA VAL A 184 11.16 25.60 11.26
C VAL A 184 10.64 25.57 9.82
N ASP A 185 11.43 26.07 8.85
CA ASP A 185 11.08 25.94 7.44
C ASP A 185 11.16 24.46 7.01
N PRO A 186 10.04 23.82 6.62
CA PRO A 186 10.04 22.41 6.20
C PRO A 186 10.85 22.11 4.94
N GLN A 187 11.26 23.15 4.21
CA GLN A 187 12.11 23.04 3.00
C GLN A 187 13.54 23.50 3.28
N GLY A 188 13.81 24.14 4.42
CA GLY A 188 15.07 24.80 4.74
C GLY A 188 16.15 23.90 5.33
N PHE A 189 15.97 22.60 5.36
CA PHE A 189 16.96 21.66 5.92
C PHE A 189 18.26 21.65 5.10
N PRO A 190 19.42 21.40 5.75
CA PRO A 190 20.71 21.31 5.06
C PRO A 190 20.70 20.29 3.90
N GLY A 191 20.93 20.75 2.68
CA GLY A 191 20.84 19.94 1.46
C GLY A 191 19.42 19.75 0.92
N GLY A 192 18.43 20.40 1.52
CA GLY A 192 17.00 20.18 1.27
C GLY A 192 16.48 18.94 1.99
N PRO A 193 15.14 18.81 2.13
CA PRO A 193 14.53 17.63 2.74
C PRO A 193 14.71 16.41 1.83
N GLY A 194 15.01 15.26 2.44
CA GLY A 194 14.96 13.96 1.78
C GLY A 194 13.56 13.34 1.81
N PHE A 195 13.37 12.33 0.97
CA PHE A 195 12.16 11.49 0.97
C PHE A 195 12.58 10.02 0.91
N SER A 196 12.31 9.29 1.96
CA SER A 196 12.71 7.88 2.10
C SER A 196 11.82 6.90 1.34
N GLY A 197 10.56 7.29 1.09
CA GLY A 197 9.54 6.48 0.43
C GLY A 197 8.66 5.67 1.38
N SER A 198 9.18 5.16 2.50
CA SER A 198 8.42 4.40 3.51
C SER A 198 8.92 4.67 4.93
N HIS A 199 8.16 4.20 5.94
CA HIS A 199 8.53 4.38 7.35
C HIS A 199 9.76 3.55 7.73
N ASP A 200 9.86 2.30 7.27
CA ASP A 200 11.05 1.46 7.51
C ASP A 200 12.30 2.04 6.85
N ALA A 201 12.16 2.60 5.63
CA ALA A 201 13.27 3.29 4.97
C ALA A 201 13.72 4.56 5.72
N THR A 202 12.79 5.30 6.34
CA THR A 202 13.14 6.44 7.21
C THR A 202 14.03 5.97 8.38
N LEU A 203 13.63 4.91 9.08
CA LEU A 203 14.41 4.34 10.17
C LEU A 203 15.81 3.93 9.71
N ALA A 204 15.92 3.22 8.59
CA ALA A 204 17.19 2.75 8.02
C ALA A 204 18.13 3.92 7.63
N LEU A 205 17.59 4.98 7.01
CA LEU A 205 18.36 6.16 6.62
C LEU A 205 18.87 6.97 7.83
N VAL A 206 18.06 7.04 8.90
CA VAL A 206 18.49 7.68 10.15
C VAL A 206 19.50 6.79 10.88
N ALA A 207 19.28 5.47 10.96
CA ALA A 207 20.21 4.53 11.56
C ALA A 207 21.61 4.60 10.93
N SER A 208 21.68 4.61 9.60
CA SER A 208 22.95 4.69 8.86
C SER A 208 23.66 6.07 8.98
N GLY A 209 23.00 7.09 9.53
CA GLY A 209 23.50 8.47 9.55
C GLY A 209 23.48 9.17 8.18
N SER A 210 22.88 8.56 7.14
CA SER A 210 22.64 9.22 5.85
C SER A 210 21.78 10.46 6.02
N TYR A 211 20.83 10.40 6.96
CA TYR A 211 20.10 11.53 7.51
C TYR A 211 20.27 11.56 9.02
N GLN A 212 20.30 12.77 9.60
CA GLN A 212 20.48 12.95 11.04
C GLN A 212 19.16 12.96 11.79
N ALA A 213 18.06 13.23 11.10
CA ALA A 213 16.70 13.20 11.63
C ALA A 213 15.71 12.77 10.57
N GLY A 214 14.53 12.34 11.02
CA GLY A 214 13.43 11.97 10.15
C GLY A 214 12.09 11.97 10.86
N ALA A 215 11.01 11.82 10.06
CA ALA A 215 9.65 11.70 10.58
C ALA A 215 8.96 10.46 10.01
N LEU A 216 8.21 9.78 10.87
CA LEU A 216 7.47 8.59 10.49
C LEU A 216 6.22 8.39 11.35
N ASN A 217 5.42 7.42 10.96
CA ASN A 217 4.24 6.93 11.66
C ASN A 217 4.60 6.44 13.07
N ALA A 218 3.92 6.96 14.09
CA ALA A 218 4.18 6.59 15.48
C ALA A 218 3.83 5.12 15.80
N GLN A 219 2.85 4.55 15.12
CA GLN A 219 2.49 3.14 15.30
C GLN A 219 3.58 2.21 14.77
N VAL A 220 4.14 2.51 13.59
CA VAL A 220 5.30 1.76 13.05
C VAL A 220 6.49 1.87 13.99
N TRP A 221 6.78 3.07 14.49
CA TRP A 221 7.82 3.28 15.51
C TRP A 221 7.61 2.39 16.74
N ARG A 222 6.39 2.37 17.30
CA ARG A 222 6.05 1.58 18.50
C ARG A 222 6.20 0.09 18.23
N ALA A 223 5.62 -0.41 17.12
CA ALA A 223 5.71 -1.82 16.74
C ALA A 223 7.17 -2.27 16.58
N ARG A 224 8.00 -1.51 15.85
CA ARG A 224 9.42 -1.83 15.69
C ARG A 224 10.20 -1.75 17.01
N SER A 225 9.82 -0.84 17.91
CA SER A 225 10.45 -0.73 19.22
C SER A 225 10.09 -1.90 20.13
N GLU A 226 8.84 -2.35 20.12
CA GLU A 226 8.37 -3.52 20.89
C GLU A 226 8.99 -4.83 20.37
N GLU A 227 9.18 -4.96 19.06
CA GLU A 227 9.90 -6.06 18.42
C GLU A 227 11.42 -6.05 18.69
N GLY A 228 11.97 -4.95 19.26
CA GLY A 228 13.41 -4.74 19.38
C GLY A 228 14.12 -4.56 18.04
N ALA A 229 13.39 -4.16 17.00
CA ALA A 229 13.87 -4.01 15.63
C ALA A 229 14.36 -2.61 15.30
N VAL A 230 14.23 -1.65 16.21
CA VAL A 230 14.82 -0.31 16.06
C VAL A 230 16.31 -0.36 16.34
N ASP A 231 17.12 0.12 15.37
CA ASP A 231 18.56 0.23 15.57
C ASP A 231 18.87 1.18 16.75
N PRO A 232 19.75 0.82 17.70
CA PRO A 232 20.12 1.65 18.85
C PRO A 232 20.67 3.05 18.49
N ALA A 233 21.12 3.24 17.24
CA ALA A 233 21.52 4.55 16.74
C ALA A 233 20.32 5.48 16.47
N VAL A 234 19.09 4.98 16.45
CA VAL A 234 17.88 5.79 16.25
C VAL A 234 17.19 6.02 17.59
N VAL A 235 17.02 7.28 17.97
CA VAL A 235 16.34 7.66 19.20
C VAL A 235 15.12 8.52 18.90
N LEU A 236 14.08 8.35 19.70
CA LEU A 236 12.89 9.19 19.66
C LEU A 236 13.24 10.61 20.11
N HIS A 237 12.94 11.61 19.29
CA HIS A 237 13.06 13.02 19.67
C HIS A 237 11.76 13.54 20.28
N SER A 238 10.64 13.38 19.55
CA SER A 238 9.32 13.83 19.98
C SER A 238 8.20 13.15 19.22
N GLU A 239 7.00 13.27 19.77
CA GLU A 239 5.74 12.85 19.13
C GLU A 239 4.86 14.07 18.86
N THR A 240 4.11 14.06 17.75
CA THR A 240 3.23 15.18 17.37
C THR A 240 1.94 15.19 18.18
N PRO A 241 1.22 16.34 18.24
CA PRO A 241 -0.19 16.33 18.56
C PRO A 241 -1.00 15.43 17.63
N PRO A 242 -2.20 14.95 18.07
CA PRO A 242 -3.02 14.03 17.28
C PRO A 242 -3.71 14.71 16.09
N TYR A 243 -3.96 13.88 15.05
CA TYR A 243 -4.67 14.25 13.82
C TYR A 243 -5.37 13.01 13.24
N ALA A 244 -6.25 13.19 12.23
CA ALA A 244 -6.85 12.05 11.52
C ALA A 244 -5.91 11.53 10.44
N ASP A 245 -5.82 10.19 10.28
CA ASP A 245 -4.95 9.58 9.26
C ASP A 245 -5.69 8.49 8.46
N TYR A 246 -5.38 7.23 8.67
CA TYR A 246 -5.75 6.14 7.76
C TYR A 246 -7.25 5.83 7.69
N HIS A 247 -7.68 5.40 6.48
CA HIS A 247 -9.03 4.90 6.27
C HIS A 247 -9.13 4.05 4.99
N TRP A 248 -10.14 3.19 4.93
CA TRP A 248 -10.57 2.50 3.73
C TRP A 248 -11.39 3.41 2.85
N LEU A 249 -10.99 3.55 1.57
CA LEU A 249 -11.74 4.27 0.54
C LEU A 249 -12.18 3.30 -0.55
N LEU A 250 -13.48 3.29 -0.88
CA LEU A 250 -14.10 2.45 -1.90
C LEU A 250 -14.31 3.23 -3.19
N ASN A 251 -13.89 2.64 -4.31
CA ASN A 251 -14.12 3.19 -5.65
C ASN A 251 -15.61 3.06 -6.02
N PRO A 252 -16.24 4.12 -6.58
CA PRO A 252 -17.66 4.09 -6.92
C PRO A 252 -18.05 3.04 -7.95
N GLN A 253 -17.12 2.55 -8.77
CA GLN A 253 -17.36 1.51 -9.76
C GLN A 253 -17.31 0.09 -9.18
N ALA A 254 -16.80 -0.09 -7.96
CA ALA A 254 -16.58 -1.39 -7.34
C ALA A 254 -17.87 -2.22 -7.20
N ALA A 255 -18.96 -1.59 -6.77
CA ALA A 255 -20.27 -2.25 -6.63
C ALA A 255 -20.80 -2.84 -7.94
N ALA A 256 -20.74 -2.06 -9.02
CA ALA A 256 -21.17 -2.53 -10.34
C ALA A 256 -20.26 -3.63 -10.90
N ARG A 257 -18.95 -3.52 -10.67
CA ARG A 257 -17.95 -4.47 -11.16
C ARG A 257 -18.02 -5.81 -10.44
N THR A 258 -18.24 -5.80 -9.15
CA THR A 258 -18.38 -7.02 -8.32
C THR A 258 -19.79 -7.62 -8.38
N GLY A 259 -20.78 -6.86 -8.84
CA GLY A 259 -22.18 -7.28 -8.85
C GLY A 259 -22.84 -7.21 -7.45
N VAL A 260 -22.28 -6.45 -6.53
CA VAL A 260 -22.76 -6.27 -5.14
C VAL A 260 -23.21 -4.81 -4.95
N PRO A 261 -24.50 -4.48 -5.14
CA PRO A 261 -24.98 -3.10 -5.12
C PRO A 261 -24.79 -2.37 -3.79
N ASP A 262 -24.86 -3.10 -2.67
CA ASP A 262 -24.72 -2.62 -1.29
C ASP A 262 -23.30 -2.85 -0.72
N LEU A 263 -22.28 -2.90 -1.60
CA LEU A 263 -20.90 -3.26 -1.24
C LEU A 263 -20.32 -2.36 -0.13
N ALA A 264 -20.59 -1.04 -0.17
CA ALA A 264 -20.09 -0.12 0.85
C ALA A 264 -20.64 -0.44 2.24
N ASP A 265 -21.96 -0.69 2.34
CA ASP A 265 -22.61 -1.03 3.61
C ASP A 265 -22.14 -2.38 4.14
N ARG A 266 -21.96 -3.37 3.26
CA ARG A 266 -21.44 -4.69 3.62
C ARG A 266 -20.00 -4.64 4.11
N LEU A 267 -19.14 -3.85 3.46
CA LEU A 267 -17.76 -3.63 3.90
C LEU A 267 -17.71 -2.90 5.24
N LEU A 268 -18.54 -1.86 5.42
CA LEU A 268 -18.67 -1.16 6.69
C LEU A 268 -19.10 -2.13 7.80
N ALA A 269 -20.16 -2.90 7.58
CA ALA A 269 -20.65 -3.87 8.54
C ALA A 269 -19.60 -4.94 8.86
N PHE A 270 -18.87 -5.42 7.86
CA PHE A 270 -17.76 -6.37 8.03
C PHE A 270 -16.69 -5.81 8.96
N PHE A 271 -16.10 -4.66 8.63
CA PHE A 271 -15.02 -4.09 9.41
C PHE A 271 -15.45 -3.72 10.84
N THR A 272 -16.62 -3.09 11.00
CA THR A 272 -17.12 -2.69 12.32
C THR A 272 -17.65 -3.84 13.15
N GLY A 273 -17.90 -4.99 12.54
CA GLY A 273 -18.38 -6.23 13.19
C GLY A 273 -17.27 -7.18 13.62
N LEU A 274 -15.98 -6.87 13.34
CA LEU A 274 -14.86 -7.72 13.77
C LEU A 274 -14.81 -7.80 15.30
N PRO A 275 -14.76 -9.02 15.88
CA PRO A 275 -14.72 -9.19 17.32
C PRO A 275 -13.35 -8.80 17.89
N PRO A 276 -13.24 -8.39 19.16
CA PRO A 276 -11.96 -8.18 19.82
C PRO A 276 -11.04 -9.41 19.70
N GLY A 277 -9.78 -9.20 19.34
CA GLY A 277 -8.81 -10.28 19.12
C GLY A 277 -8.93 -10.96 17.74
N ASP A 278 -9.69 -10.36 16.82
CA ASP A 278 -9.68 -10.81 15.43
C ASP A 278 -8.31 -10.58 14.80
N PRO A 279 -7.76 -11.56 14.06
CA PRO A 279 -6.45 -11.41 13.41
C PRO A 279 -6.29 -10.16 12.55
N VAL A 280 -7.37 -9.68 11.91
CA VAL A 280 -7.34 -8.43 11.14
C VAL A 280 -7.10 -7.24 12.07
N LEU A 281 -7.77 -7.17 13.23
CA LEU A 281 -7.56 -6.09 14.20
C LEU A 281 -6.12 -6.10 14.74
N ASP A 282 -5.61 -7.28 15.09
CA ASP A 282 -4.25 -7.44 15.60
C ASP A 282 -3.21 -6.98 14.58
N LEU A 283 -3.36 -7.36 13.30
CA LEU A 283 -2.48 -6.95 12.22
C LEU A 283 -2.50 -5.44 11.96
N PHE A 284 -3.66 -4.79 12.16
CA PHE A 284 -3.77 -3.33 12.06
C PHE A 284 -3.36 -2.60 13.35
N GLY A 285 -3.09 -3.31 14.45
CA GLY A 285 -2.85 -2.72 15.76
C GLY A 285 -4.04 -1.87 16.23
N ALA A 286 -5.26 -2.35 15.97
CA ALA A 286 -6.51 -1.67 16.24
C ALA A 286 -7.32 -2.39 17.34
N GLY A 287 -8.03 -1.65 18.18
CA GLY A 287 -9.02 -2.21 19.08
C GLY A 287 -10.34 -2.51 18.35
N SER A 288 -10.66 -1.71 17.34
CA SER A 288 -11.85 -1.86 16.49
C SER A 288 -11.74 -1.03 15.21
N PHE A 289 -12.62 -1.30 14.25
CA PHE A 289 -12.90 -0.35 13.17
C PHE A 289 -14.17 0.44 13.47
N VAL A 290 -14.17 1.70 13.04
CA VAL A 290 -15.29 2.64 13.22
C VAL A 290 -15.63 3.30 11.87
N PRO A 291 -16.89 3.77 11.67
CA PRO A 291 -17.24 4.51 10.47
C PRO A 291 -16.40 5.78 10.31
N VAL A 292 -16.03 6.12 9.10
CA VAL A 292 -15.42 7.41 8.77
C VAL A 292 -16.51 8.48 8.74
N GLN A 293 -16.29 9.61 9.43
CA GLN A 293 -17.17 10.77 9.34
C GLN A 293 -16.69 11.71 8.21
N ALA A 294 -17.61 12.38 7.55
CA ALA A 294 -17.29 13.26 6.43
C ALA A 294 -16.24 14.35 6.79
N SER A 295 -16.27 14.83 8.04
CA SER A 295 -15.37 15.86 8.56
C SER A 295 -14.02 15.36 9.09
N ASP A 296 -13.82 14.02 9.22
CA ASP A 296 -12.61 13.48 9.86
C ASP A 296 -11.32 13.96 9.15
N HIS A 297 -11.35 14.14 7.84
CA HIS A 297 -10.18 14.54 7.04
C HIS A 297 -10.20 15.99 6.52
N ASP A 298 -11.15 16.84 6.95
CA ASP A 298 -11.24 18.23 6.50
C ASP A 298 -9.97 19.03 6.85
N ARG A 299 -9.44 18.81 8.05
CA ARG A 299 -8.18 19.44 8.49
C ARG A 299 -7.00 18.98 7.65
N ILE A 300 -6.94 17.70 7.29
CA ILE A 300 -5.89 17.15 6.43
C ILE A 300 -5.95 17.80 5.04
N GLU A 301 -7.15 17.93 4.48
CA GLU A 301 -7.36 18.63 3.20
C GLU A 301 -6.91 20.08 3.28
N GLN A 302 -7.30 20.80 4.32
CA GLN A 302 -6.91 22.21 4.51
C GLN A 302 -5.39 22.36 4.61
N ILE A 303 -4.73 21.58 5.47
CA ILE A 303 -3.27 21.60 5.62
C ILE A 303 -2.58 21.19 4.31
N GLY A 304 -3.14 20.21 3.60
CA GLY A 304 -2.65 19.79 2.29
C GLY A 304 -2.68 20.91 1.26
N ARG A 305 -3.73 21.73 1.24
CA ARG A 305 -3.84 22.95 0.39
C ARG A 305 -2.83 24.02 0.83
N ASP A 306 -2.71 24.27 2.13
CA ASP A 306 -1.80 25.28 2.68
C ASP A 306 -0.31 24.95 2.41
N LEU A 307 0.04 23.67 2.26
CA LEU A 307 1.37 23.21 1.89
C LEU A 307 1.53 22.88 0.39
N GLY A 308 0.50 23.13 -0.43
CA GLY A 308 0.55 22.91 -1.88
C GLY A 308 0.56 21.44 -2.29
N LEU A 309 0.12 20.52 -1.42
CA LEU A 309 0.06 19.07 -1.67
C LEU A 309 -1.33 18.60 -2.13
N VAL A 310 -2.32 19.48 -2.05
CA VAL A 310 -3.69 19.29 -2.56
C VAL A 310 -4.04 20.49 -3.41
N SER A 311 -4.49 20.27 -4.63
CA SER A 311 -4.93 21.30 -5.60
C SER A 311 -6.42 21.60 -5.49
#